data_bfcd6cb9b03b2e8b3e3cee45a4167a76
#
_entry.id   bfcd6cb9b03b2e8b3e3cee45a4167a76
#
_cell.length_a   1.000
_cell.length_b   1.000
_cell.length_c   1.000
_cell.angle_alpha   90.00
_cell.angle_beta   90.00
_cell.angle_gamma   90.00
#
_symmetry.space_group_name_H-M   'P 1'
#
loop_
_entity.id
_entity.type
_entity.pdbx_description
1 polymer ?
#
loop_
_entity_poly.entity_id
_entity_poly.type
_entity_poly.pdbx_seq_one_letter_code
_entity_poly.pdbx_strand_id
1 'polypeptide(L)'
;GAIHRQPRPLSARSRVDAAEPRPGVQWSKVLVRNGQRNLLVDAQEVVYATIAEGTITVVASSVEGQSNYRTLEELQSNLDSALFWRVHRSYLVNVNRIREVIPWFNSSFQLRMDDKKQTEIPVSRPQTKRLRAMWKL
;
A
#
# COMPACT_ATOMS: atom_id res chain seq x y z
N GLY A 1 24.40 -18.04 -20.40
CA GLY A 1 24.16 -17.93 -20.60
C GLY A 1 24.25 -18.09 -20.17
N ALA A 2 24.63 -18.05 -20.34
CA ALA A 2 24.33 -17.92 -20.25
C ALA A 2 24.39 -17.99 -19.70
N ILE A 3 24.72 -17.99 -19.77
CA ILE A 3 24.39 -17.67 -19.51
C ILE A 3 24.14 -17.79 -19.00
N HIS A 4 24.48 -18.27 -18.72
CA HIS A 4 23.87 -17.95 -18.38
C HIS A 4 23.25 -17.96 -17.91
N ARG A 5 23.41 -17.91 -18.01
CA ARG A 5 22.62 -17.52 -17.81
C ARG A 5 21.70 -17.44 -17.29
N GLN A 6 21.96 -17.40 -17.24
CA GLN A 6 20.97 -16.98 -16.98
C GLN A 6 20.24 -16.67 -16.51
N PRO A 7 20.73 -16.74 -16.58
CA PRO A 7 19.85 -16.12 -16.33
C PRO A 7 19.29 -15.61 -15.92
N ARG A 8 19.12 -15.53 -15.70
CA ARG A 8 18.40 -14.74 -15.47
C ARG A 8 17.60 -14.45 -15.26
N PRO A 9 18.08 -14.34 -15.46
CA PRO A 9 17.21 -13.73 -15.33
C PRO A 9 16.68 -13.28 -15.07
N LEU A 10 16.96 -13.18 -14.88
CA LEU A 10 16.34 -12.41 -14.72
C LEU A 10 16.03 -11.99 -14.75
N SER A 11 16.33 -11.79 -14.94
CA SER A 11 15.90 -11.10 -15.09
C SER A 11 15.90 -10.67 -15.03
N ALA A 12 16.40 -10.66 -15.13
CA ALA A 12 16.21 -10.01 -15.21
C ALA A 12 16.17 -9.60 -15.15
N ARG A 13 16.50 -9.41 -15.07
CA ARG A 13 16.29 -8.77 -15.13
C ARG A 13 16.25 -8.44 -15.17
N SER A 14 16.60 -8.54 -15.22
CA SER A 14 16.44 -7.98 -15.37
C SER A 14 16.69 -7.74 -15.24
N ARG A 15 17.17 -7.71 -15.06
CA ARG A 15 17.33 -7.24 -15.03
C ARG A 15 17.73 -6.78 -14.73
N VAL A 16 18.14 -6.95 -14.40
CA VAL A 16 18.24 -6.31 -14.15
C VAL A 16 18.53 -5.76 -13.65
N ASP A 17 18.84 -6.71 -13.79
CA ASP A 17 19.36 -5.89 -13.22
C ASP A 17 18.83 -5.37 -11.97
N ALA A 18 19.13 -5.92 -10.87
CA ALA A 18 18.54 -5.36 -9.72
C ALA A 18 18.90 -3.91 -9.69
N ALA A 19 18.00 -3.16 -10.07
CA ALA A 19 18.26 -1.76 -10.23
C ALA A 19 18.36 -1.10 -8.88
N GLU A 20 19.33 -0.24 -8.72
CA GLU A 20 19.34 0.66 -7.60
C GLU A 20 18.17 1.62 -7.72
N PRO A 21 17.62 2.10 -6.59
CA PRO A 21 16.54 3.07 -6.64
C PRO A 21 17.00 4.35 -7.33
N ARG A 22 16.18 4.84 -8.23
CA ARG A 22 16.40 6.10 -8.91
C ARG A 22 15.41 7.13 -8.40
N PRO A 23 15.79 8.42 -8.37
CA PRO A 23 14.84 9.44 -7.93
C PRO A 23 13.53 9.37 -8.71
N GLY A 24 12.42 9.38 -8.00
CA GLY A 24 11.10 9.33 -8.59
C GLY A 24 10.62 7.95 -8.98
N VAL A 25 11.48 6.93 -8.89
CA VAL A 25 11.06 5.56 -9.18
C VAL A 25 10.37 4.98 -7.96
N GLN A 26 9.19 4.44 -8.18
CA GLN A 26 8.40 3.82 -7.12
C GLN A 26 8.58 2.31 -7.16
N TRP A 27 8.75 1.74 -5.99
CA TRP A 27 8.97 0.31 -5.88
C TRP A 27 7.67 -0.46 -6.05
N SER A 28 7.75 -1.62 -6.67
CA SER A 28 6.61 -2.52 -6.79
C SER A 28 6.48 -3.46 -5.60
N LYS A 29 7.43 -3.44 -4.68
CA LYS A 29 7.44 -4.29 -3.50
C LYS A 29 7.56 -3.47 -2.22
N VAL A 30 6.95 -3.97 -1.16
CA VAL A 30 6.96 -3.33 0.15
C VAL A 30 7.58 -4.31 1.13
N LEU A 31 8.52 -3.82 1.94
CA LEU A 31 9.10 -4.64 2.99
C LEU A 31 8.16 -4.65 4.20
N VAL A 32 7.81 -5.85 4.64
CA VAL A 32 6.94 -6.06 5.80
C VAL A 32 7.68 -6.94 6.79
N ARG A 33 7.86 -6.43 8.00
CA ARG A 33 8.50 -7.20 9.08
C ARG A 33 7.43 -7.97 9.84
N ASN A 34 7.60 -9.27 9.88
CA ASN A 34 6.73 -10.15 10.66
C ASN A 34 7.64 -10.96 11.58
N GLY A 35 7.70 -10.57 12.87
CA GLY A 35 8.64 -11.17 13.79
C GLY A 35 10.06 -10.87 13.37
N GLN A 36 10.87 -11.90 13.16
CA GLN A 36 12.24 -11.75 12.69
C GLN A 36 12.36 -11.89 11.17
N ARG A 37 11.23 -12.03 10.48
CA ARG A 37 11.23 -12.21 9.04
C ARG A 37 10.99 -10.88 8.33
N ASN A 38 11.79 -10.63 7.32
CA ASN A 38 11.62 -9.49 6.43
C ASN A 38 11.03 -9.99 5.11
N LEU A 39 9.76 -9.72 4.90
CA LEU A 39 9.05 -10.24 3.75
C LEU A 39 8.88 -9.13 2.72
N LEU A 40 9.13 -9.46 1.46
CA LEU A 40 8.86 -8.54 0.36
C LEU A 40 7.51 -8.90 -0.23
N VAL A 41 6.59 -7.95 -0.17
CA VAL A 41 5.21 -8.14 -0.58
C VAL A 41 4.95 -7.26 -1.79
N ASP A 42 4.30 -7.82 -2.82
CA ASP A 42 3.90 -7.01 -3.96
C ASP A 42 3.00 -5.87 -3.52
N ALA A 43 3.27 -4.68 -4.04
CA ALA A 43 2.47 -3.51 -3.68
C ALA A 43 0.98 -3.74 -3.97
N GLN A 44 0.67 -4.49 -5.02
CA GLN A 44 -0.72 -4.81 -5.36
C GLN A 44 -1.40 -5.69 -4.33
N GLU A 45 -0.62 -6.43 -3.54
CA GLU A 45 -1.15 -7.29 -2.48
C GLU A 45 -1.43 -6.52 -1.19
N VAL A 46 -0.90 -5.32 -1.07
CA VAL A 46 -1.11 -4.49 0.12
C VAL A 46 -2.54 -3.96 0.09
N VAL A 47 -3.25 -4.19 1.17
CA VAL A 47 -4.63 -3.71 1.32
C VAL A 47 -4.64 -2.31 1.90
N TYR A 48 -3.98 -2.14 3.04
CA TYR A 48 -3.86 -0.81 3.64
C TYR A 48 -2.67 -0.78 4.60
N ALA A 49 -2.32 0.43 5.01
CA ALA A 49 -1.34 0.65 6.07
C ALA A 49 -1.89 1.66 7.04
N THR A 50 -1.59 1.48 8.32
CA THR A 50 -2.04 2.39 9.36
C THR A 50 -0.88 2.72 10.29
N ILE A 51 -0.91 3.92 10.85
CA ILE A 51 0.12 4.35 11.80
C ILE A 51 -0.52 4.56 13.17
N ALA A 52 0.13 4.01 14.21
CA ALA A 52 -0.27 4.20 15.58
C ALA A 52 0.99 4.23 16.43
N GLU A 53 1.10 5.23 17.29
CA GLU A 53 2.22 5.38 18.22
C GLU A 53 3.58 5.29 17.50
N GLY A 54 3.66 5.91 16.32
CA GLY A 54 4.90 5.97 15.55
C GLY A 54 5.25 4.70 14.81
N THR A 55 4.40 3.69 14.84
CA THR A 55 4.65 2.42 14.16
C THR A 55 3.64 2.21 13.06
N ILE A 56 4.12 1.88 11.86
CA ILE A 56 3.25 1.59 10.72
C ILE A 56 3.04 0.09 10.62
N THR A 57 1.77 -0.31 10.57
CA THR A 57 1.38 -1.68 10.31
C THR A 57 0.87 -1.77 8.88
N VAL A 58 1.40 -2.73 8.13
CA VAL A 58 1.00 -2.99 6.74
C VAL A 58 0.19 -4.28 6.72
N VAL A 59 -1.02 -4.20 6.17
CA VAL A 59 -1.89 -5.36 6.01
C VAL A 59 -1.97 -5.70 4.53
N ALA A 60 -1.52 -6.89 4.19
CA ALA A 60 -1.58 -7.41 2.83
C ALA A 60 -2.51 -8.62 2.78
N SER A 61 -2.77 -9.12 1.58
CA SER A 61 -3.71 -10.23 1.42
C SER A 61 -3.25 -11.51 2.11
N SER A 62 -1.94 -11.72 2.21
CA SER A 62 -1.38 -12.96 2.75
C SER A 62 -0.59 -12.78 4.04
N VAL A 63 -0.28 -11.53 4.42
CA VAL A 63 0.59 -11.29 5.57
C VAL A 63 0.28 -9.92 6.16
N GLU A 64 0.55 -9.81 7.46
CA GLU A 64 0.44 -8.55 8.17
C GLU A 64 1.72 -8.36 8.97
N GLY A 65 2.23 -7.14 9.03
CA GLY A 65 3.43 -6.88 9.80
C GLY A 65 3.74 -5.38 9.83
N GLN A 66 4.94 -5.04 10.23
CA GLN A 66 5.34 -3.66 10.43
C GLN A 66 6.25 -3.17 9.32
N SER A 67 6.16 -1.89 9.03
CA SER A 67 7.04 -1.24 8.07
C SER A 67 8.18 -0.55 8.83
N ASN A 68 9.34 -0.44 8.17
CA ASN A 68 10.46 0.33 8.71
C ASN A 68 10.35 1.83 8.44
N TYR A 69 9.41 2.23 7.61
CA TYR A 69 9.14 3.66 7.43
C TYR A 69 8.54 4.23 8.69
N ARG A 70 8.76 5.51 8.92
CA ARG A 70 8.29 6.17 10.14
C ARG A 70 6.99 6.93 9.95
N THR A 71 6.71 7.36 8.72
CA THR A 71 5.50 8.11 8.43
C THR A 71 4.80 7.51 7.23
N LEU A 72 3.49 7.73 7.16
CA LEU A 72 2.73 7.27 5.99
C LEU A 72 3.14 8.03 4.73
N GLU A 73 3.59 9.27 4.89
CA GLU A 73 4.10 10.03 3.73
C GLU A 73 5.32 9.37 3.14
N GLU A 74 6.24 8.91 3.98
CA GLU A 74 7.43 8.19 3.49
C GLU A 74 7.03 6.93 2.73
N LEU A 75 6.13 6.16 3.31
CA LEU A 75 5.66 4.94 2.67
C LEU A 75 4.98 5.27 1.35
N GLN A 76 4.09 6.26 1.35
CA GLN A 76 3.34 6.62 0.16
C GLN A 76 4.25 7.11 -0.96
N SER A 77 5.31 7.85 -0.62
CA SER A 77 6.22 8.39 -1.63
C SER A 77 7.00 7.31 -2.36
N ASN A 78 7.07 6.11 -1.79
CA ASN A 78 7.74 4.97 -2.42
C ASN A 78 6.77 4.02 -3.11
N LEU A 79 5.50 4.41 -3.21
CA LEU A 79 4.45 3.62 -3.84
C LEU A 79 3.80 4.44 -4.95
N ASP A 80 3.08 3.76 -5.82
CA ASP A 80 2.34 4.41 -6.90
C ASP A 80 1.20 5.24 -6.31
N SER A 81 1.27 6.55 -6.44
CA SER A 81 0.26 7.44 -5.87
C SER A 81 -1.11 7.31 -6.55
N ALA A 82 -1.16 6.70 -7.74
CA ALA A 82 -2.44 6.40 -8.38
C ALA A 82 -3.14 5.22 -7.72
N LEU A 83 -2.38 4.33 -7.05
CA LEU A 83 -2.93 3.16 -6.39
C LEU A 83 -3.13 3.35 -4.90
N PHE A 84 -2.32 4.18 -4.26
CA PHE A 84 -2.33 4.34 -2.81
C PHE A 84 -2.78 5.74 -2.43
N TRP A 85 -3.87 5.80 -1.70
CA TRP A 85 -4.53 7.04 -1.36
C TRP A 85 -4.57 7.20 0.15
N ARG A 86 -4.14 8.37 0.62
CA ARG A 86 -4.19 8.69 2.04
C ARG A 86 -5.57 9.22 2.39
N VAL A 87 -6.44 8.33 2.86
CA VAL A 87 -7.84 8.67 3.14
C VAL A 87 -8.03 9.29 4.53
N HIS A 88 -7.02 9.16 5.38
CA HIS A 88 -7.07 9.64 6.76
C HIS A 88 -5.63 9.85 7.21
N ARG A 89 -5.44 10.71 8.21
CA ARG A 89 -4.07 10.97 8.70
C ARG A 89 -3.38 9.70 9.19
N SER A 90 -4.16 8.69 9.58
CA SER A 90 -3.61 7.44 10.11
C SER A 90 -3.78 6.27 9.17
N TYR A 91 -4.30 6.46 7.95
CA TYR A 91 -4.59 5.36 7.04
C TYR A 91 -4.19 5.68 5.61
N LEU A 92 -3.51 4.73 5.01
CA LEU A 92 -3.15 4.74 3.60
C LEU A 92 -3.75 3.47 2.99
N VAL A 93 -4.57 3.60 1.94
CA VAL A 93 -5.27 2.45 1.37
C VAL A 93 -4.87 2.21 -0.07
N ASN A 94 -4.92 0.95 -0.48
CA ASN A 94 -4.81 0.58 -1.89
C ASN A 94 -6.20 0.69 -2.50
N VAL A 95 -6.35 1.59 -3.46
CA VAL A 95 -7.65 1.88 -4.09
C VAL A 95 -8.24 0.63 -4.71
N ASN A 96 -7.40 -0.25 -5.27
CA ASN A 96 -7.87 -1.47 -5.91
C ASN A 96 -8.31 -2.54 -4.91
N ARG A 97 -8.10 -2.31 -3.63
CA ARG A 97 -8.51 -3.25 -2.58
C ARG A 97 -9.67 -2.73 -1.75
N ILE A 98 -10.31 -1.66 -2.20
CA ILE A 98 -11.52 -1.16 -1.55
C ILE A 98 -12.68 -2.00 -2.07
N ARG A 99 -13.37 -2.65 -1.15
CA ARG A 99 -14.49 -3.51 -1.49
C ARG A 99 -15.80 -2.74 -1.54
N GLU A 100 -15.99 -1.78 -0.63
CA GLU A 100 -17.25 -1.09 -0.49
C GLU A 100 -17.04 0.29 0.11
N VAL A 101 -17.82 1.27 -0.35
CA VAL A 101 -17.84 2.61 0.22
C VAL A 101 -19.14 2.73 1.00
N ILE A 102 -19.03 2.92 2.31
CA ILE A 102 -20.18 2.89 3.21
C ILE A 102 -20.52 4.30 3.66
N PRO A 103 -21.75 4.78 3.38
CA PRO A 103 -22.17 6.08 3.94
C PRO A 103 -22.18 6.03 5.47
N TRP A 104 -21.76 7.12 6.09
CA TRP A 104 -21.66 7.21 7.53
C TRP A 104 -22.22 8.53 8.01
N PHE A 105 -22.16 8.77 9.32
CA PHE A 105 -22.74 9.96 9.92
C PHE A 105 -22.17 11.24 9.34
N ASN A 106 -22.97 12.31 9.33
CA ASN A 106 -22.55 13.67 8.95
C ASN A 106 -21.95 13.73 7.55
N SER A 107 -22.55 13.01 6.60
CA SER A 107 -22.11 12.99 5.21
C SER A 107 -20.67 12.50 5.04
N SER A 108 -20.21 11.68 5.97
CA SER A 108 -18.91 11.06 5.86
C SER A 108 -19.03 9.66 5.28
N PHE A 109 -17.90 9.01 5.06
CA PHE A 109 -17.85 7.66 4.50
C PHE A 109 -16.81 6.82 5.23
N GLN A 110 -17.01 5.51 5.17
CA GLN A 110 -16.02 4.54 5.57
C GLN A 110 -15.76 3.61 4.40
N LEU A 111 -14.56 3.07 4.34
CA LEU A 111 -14.17 2.13 3.29
C LEU A 111 -14.07 0.74 3.89
N ARG A 112 -14.79 -0.22 3.31
CA ARG A 112 -14.60 -1.61 3.68
C ARG A 112 -13.55 -2.19 2.75
N MET A 113 -12.48 -2.70 3.35
CA MET A 113 -11.35 -3.21 2.59
C MET A 113 -11.51 -4.69 2.29
N ASP A 114 -10.72 -5.15 1.31
CA ASP A 114 -10.75 -6.55 0.85
C ASP A 114 -9.69 -7.36 1.58
N ASP A 115 -9.73 -7.32 2.91
CA ASP A 115 -8.88 -8.15 3.74
C ASP A 115 -9.76 -9.20 4.45
N LYS A 116 -9.12 -10.13 5.15
CA LYS A 116 -9.86 -11.20 5.83
C LYS A 116 -10.85 -10.67 6.85
N LYS A 117 -10.48 -9.58 7.52
CA LYS A 117 -11.32 -8.98 8.54
C LYS A 117 -12.33 -8.01 7.97
N GLN A 118 -12.23 -7.69 6.67
CA GLN A 118 -13.04 -6.67 6.02
C GLN A 118 -13.03 -5.38 6.83
N THR A 119 -11.82 -4.92 7.12
CA THR A 119 -11.57 -3.76 7.96
C THR A 119 -12.28 -2.53 7.41
N GLU A 120 -12.91 -1.76 8.29
CA GLU A 120 -13.57 -0.51 7.92
C GLU A 120 -12.66 0.65 8.29
N ILE A 121 -12.39 1.49 7.31
CA ILE A 121 -11.42 2.58 7.46
C ILE A 121 -12.14 3.91 7.30
N PRO A 122 -12.00 4.83 8.27
CA PRO A 122 -12.66 6.13 8.17
C PRO A 122 -12.00 7.00 7.11
N VAL A 123 -12.80 7.81 6.44
CA VAL A 123 -12.33 8.79 5.47
C VAL A 123 -12.44 10.16 6.10
N SER A 124 -11.33 10.92 6.09
CA SER A 124 -11.34 12.27 6.67
C SER A 124 -12.19 13.21 5.82
N ARG A 125 -12.63 14.31 6.42
CA ARG A 125 -13.50 15.25 5.72
C ARG A 125 -12.93 15.80 4.42
N PRO A 126 -11.68 16.26 4.38
CA PRO A 126 -11.11 16.73 3.12
C PRO A 126 -11.08 15.65 2.05
N GLN A 127 -10.86 14.41 2.44
CA GLN A 127 -10.78 13.31 1.50
C GLN A 127 -12.16 12.84 1.05
N THR A 128 -13.20 13.13 1.83
CA THR A 128 -14.57 12.78 1.46
C THR A 128 -14.98 13.48 0.17
N LYS A 129 -14.62 14.74 0.00
CA LYS A 129 -14.91 15.47 -1.23
C LYS A 129 -14.26 14.78 -2.44
N ARG A 130 -13.00 14.39 -2.28
CA ARG A 130 -12.25 13.73 -3.35
C ARG A 130 -12.88 12.40 -3.72
N LEU A 131 -13.30 11.66 -2.71
CA LEU A 131 -13.93 10.36 -2.90
C LEU A 131 -15.25 10.50 -3.66
N ARG A 132 -16.05 11.50 -3.29
CA ARG A 132 -17.33 11.74 -3.97
C ARG A 132 -17.14 12.15 -5.42
N ALA A 133 -16.13 12.96 -5.68
CA ALA A 133 -15.82 13.37 -7.05
C ALA A 133 -15.33 12.19 -7.89
N MET A 134 -14.50 11.34 -7.30
CA MET A 134 -13.90 10.20 -8.00
C MET A 134 -14.95 9.18 -8.42
N TRP A 135 -15.91 8.88 -7.56
CA TRP A 135 -16.91 7.84 -7.83
C TRP A 135 -18.33 8.37 -7.95
N LYS A 136 -18.49 9.69 -8.03
CA LYS A 136 -19.80 10.34 -8.27
C LYS A 136 -20.85 9.93 -7.22
N LEU A 137 -20.45 9.98 -5.98
CA LEU A 137 -21.36 9.64 -4.87
C LEU A 137 -22.21 10.80 -4.44
#